data_624c6fdf7bf32d4822b1908768b08316
#
_entry.id   624c6fdf7bf32d4822b1908768b08316
#
_cell.length_a   1.000
_cell.length_b   1.000
_cell.length_c   1.000
_cell.angle_alpha   90.00
_cell.angle_beta   90.00
_cell.angle_gamma   90.00
#
_symmetry.space_group_name_H-M   'P 1'
#
loop_
_entity.id
_entity.type
_entity.pdbx_description
1 polymer ?
#
loop_
_entity_poly.entity_id
_entity_poly.type
_entity_poly.pdbx_seq_one_letter_code
_entity_poly.pdbx_strand_id
1 'polypeptide(L)'
;MEKKHQYQGLTKQEVEESRRLHGENILTPPEKASLWSQFLEKFNDPIIKILLVAWFLSMIIAGVHCWGPEAKGFTAFLEPIGIFFAIMLASCVGFFFEVKANRAFNVLNTVNDDIFVKVIREGNICQIPRKEVVVGDIVVLETGEEVPADGHLLEAISLQINESTLTGEPIISKTTNEADFDEEATYPSNVVMRGTTVVDGTRGRG
;
A
#
# COMPACT_ATOMS: atom_id res chain seq x y z
N MET A 1 -28.92 15.41 28.27
CA MET A 1 -27.98 16.53 28.34
C MET A 1 -26.82 16.19 27.43
N GLU A 2 -26.83 16.73 26.23
CA GLU A 2 -25.67 16.62 25.31
C GLU A 2 -24.48 17.37 25.95
N LYS A 3 -23.42 16.62 26.29
CA LYS A 3 -22.16 17.24 26.68
C LYS A 3 -21.62 17.95 25.44
N LYS A 4 -21.70 19.27 25.43
CA LYS A 4 -21.05 20.14 24.45
C LYS A 4 -19.56 19.70 24.39
N HIS A 5 -19.10 19.22 23.24
CA HIS A 5 -17.72 18.76 23.12
C HIS A 5 -16.77 19.91 23.44
N GLN A 6 -15.72 19.62 24.19
CA GLN A 6 -14.69 20.59 24.59
C GLN A 6 -13.92 21.12 23.38
N TYR A 7 -13.92 20.36 22.29
CA TYR A 7 -13.20 20.67 21.04
C TYR A 7 -14.17 21.12 19.96
N GLN A 8 -13.80 22.19 19.25
CA GLN A 8 -14.62 22.78 18.20
C GLN A 8 -14.36 22.13 16.84
N GLY A 9 -13.13 21.60 16.61
CA GLY A 9 -12.72 21.04 15.32
C GLY A 9 -12.71 22.09 14.21
N LEU A 10 -12.43 21.64 12.99
CA LEU A 10 -12.35 22.51 11.81
C LEU A 10 -13.73 22.98 11.33
N THR A 11 -13.78 24.20 10.81
CA THR A 11 -14.91 24.73 10.05
C THR A 11 -14.87 24.23 8.60
N LYS A 12 -15.99 24.34 7.88
CA LYS A 12 -16.03 23.93 6.46
C LYS A 12 -15.00 24.64 5.59
N GLN A 13 -14.72 25.92 5.86
CA GLN A 13 -13.74 26.71 5.10
C GLN A 13 -12.31 26.21 5.37
N GLU A 14 -11.98 25.93 6.63
CA GLU A 14 -10.67 25.38 7.02
C GLU A 14 -10.45 23.96 6.46
N VAL A 15 -11.51 23.15 6.38
CA VAL A 15 -11.45 21.82 5.74
C VAL A 15 -11.12 21.94 4.25
N GLU A 16 -11.77 22.87 3.52
CA GLU A 16 -11.48 23.09 2.10
C GLU A 16 -10.05 23.63 1.89
N GLU A 17 -9.62 24.53 2.74
CA GLU A 17 -8.26 25.08 2.68
C GLU A 17 -7.22 24.00 2.98
N SER A 18 -7.41 23.20 4.03
CA SER A 18 -6.53 22.08 4.37
C SER A 18 -6.47 21.06 3.23
N ARG A 19 -7.62 20.70 2.63
CA ARG A 19 -7.66 19.80 1.48
C ARG A 19 -6.89 20.34 0.29
N ARG A 20 -6.95 21.64 0.04
CA ARG A 20 -6.21 22.30 -1.06
C ARG A 20 -4.70 22.30 -0.81
N LEU A 21 -4.28 22.45 0.45
CA LEU A 21 -2.86 22.53 0.82
C LEU A 21 -2.20 21.16 0.94
N HIS A 22 -2.89 20.18 1.50
CA HIS A 22 -2.35 18.89 1.90
C HIS A 22 -2.89 17.71 1.07
N GLY A 23 -3.96 17.92 0.28
CA GLY A 23 -4.62 16.86 -0.49
C GLY A 23 -5.61 16.05 0.32
N GLU A 24 -5.96 14.88 -0.21
CA GLU A 24 -6.86 13.91 0.41
C GLU A 24 -6.07 12.83 1.14
N ASN A 25 -6.68 12.19 2.14
CA ASN A 25 -6.07 11.09 2.90
C ASN A 25 -6.13 9.77 2.11
N ILE A 26 -5.49 9.76 0.94
CA ILE A 26 -5.41 8.60 0.05
C ILE A 26 -3.97 8.10 0.04
N LEU A 27 -3.79 6.78 0.17
CA LEU A 27 -2.51 6.17 -0.15
C LEU A 27 -2.32 6.29 -1.67
N THR A 28 -1.38 7.12 -2.10
CA THR A 28 -1.03 7.23 -3.52
C THR A 28 -0.61 5.85 -4.03
N PRO A 29 -1.37 5.23 -4.94
CA PRO A 29 -0.90 4.00 -5.56
C PRO A 29 0.44 4.30 -6.26
N PRO A 30 1.40 3.38 -6.24
CA PRO A 30 2.62 3.55 -7.04
C PRO A 30 2.22 3.88 -8.48
N GLU A 31 2.92 4.84 -9.09
CA GLU A 31 2.65 5.28 -10.46
C GLU A 31 2.47 4.06 -11.37
N LYS A 32 1.34 4.00 -12.04
CA LYS A 32 1.04 2.89 -12.96
C LYS A 32 2.02 2.95 -14.11
N ALA A 33 3.10 2.20 -14.03
CA ALA A 33 3.99 2.00 -15.15
C ALA A 33 3.15 1.56 -16.38
N SER A 34 3.47 2.10 -17.56
CA SER A 34 2.82 1.70 -18.81
C SER A 34 2.79 0.17 -18.95
N LEU A 35 1.71 -0.39 -19.48
CA LEU A 35 1.61 -1.84 -19.71
C LEU A 35 2.80 -2.38 -20.50
N TRP A 36 3.33 -1.59 -21.44
CA TRP A 36 4.55 -1.90 -22.19
C TRP A 36 5.80 -1.93 -21.29
N SER A 37 5.91 -0.98 -20.36
CA SER A 37 7.03 -0.97 -19.39
C SER A 37 6.98 -2.20 -18.48
N GLN A 38 5.79 -2.53 -17.96
CA GLN A 38 5.59 -3.73 -17.13
C GLN A 38 5.89 -5.03 -17.89
N PHE A 39 5.50 -5.10 -19.17
CA PHE A 39 5.83 -6.25 -20.00
C PHE A 39 7.34 -6.36 -20.27
N LEU A 40 8.01 -5.24 -20.58
CA LEU A 40 9.47 -5.22 -20.79
C LEU A 40 10.25 -5.54 -19.51
N GLU A 41 9.71 -5.16 -18.36
CA GLU A 41 10.31 -5.49 -17.06
C GLU A 41 10.40 -7.00 -16.82
N LYS A 42 9.50 -7.80 -17.41
CA LYS A 42 9.57 -9.28 -17.37
C LYS A 42 10.86 -9.83 -17.96
N PHE A 43 11.42 -9.16 -18.96
CA PHE A 43 12.72 -9.56 -19.52
C PHE A 43 13.90 -9.26 -18.61
N ASN A 44 13.67 -8.53 -17.52
CA ASN A 44 14.68 -8.31 -16.48
C ASN A 44 14.72 -9.44 -15.44
N ASP A 45 13.74 -10.34 -15.46
CA ASP A 45 13.70 -11.52 -14.61
C ASP A 45 14.94 -12.41 -14.83
N PRO A 46 15.65 -12.84 -13.76
CA PRO A 46 16.83 -13.70 -13.87
C PRO A 46 16.58 -14.99 -14.65
N ILE A 47 15.42 -15.62 -14.50
CA ILE A 47 15.07 -16.86 -15.18
C ILE A 47 14.92 -16.60 -16.68
N ILE A 48 14.23 -15.53 -17.07
CA ILE A 48 14.06 -15.16 -18.48
C ILE A 48 15.40 -14.79 -19.12
N LYS A 49 16.28 -14.09 -18.38
CA LYS A 49 17.65 -13.80 -18.86
C LYS A 49 18.45 -15.07 -19.14
N ILE A 50 18.39 -16.08 -18.27
CA ILE A 50 19.06 -17.36 -18.51
C ILE A 50 18.49 -18.03 -19.77
N LEU A 51 17.18 -18.04 -19.93
CA LEU A 51 16.52 -18.60 -21.13
C LEU A 51 16.90 -17.85 -22.40
N LEU A 52 17.03 -16.51 -22.34
CA LEU A 52 17.49 -15.70 -23.47
C LEU A 52 18.94 -16.02 -23.86
N VAL A 53 19.82 -16.23 -22.86
CA VAL A 53 21.20 -16.67 -23.13
C VAL A 53 21.20 -18.05 -23.79
N ALA A 54 20.42 -19.00 -23.27
CA ALA A 54 20.28 -20.34 -23.86
C ALA A 54 19.72 -20.28 -25.28
N TRP A 55 18.70 -19.43 -25.52
CA TRP A 55 18.16 -19.20 -26.85
C TRP A 55 19.21 -18.65 -27.82
N PHE A 56 20.02 -17.68 -27.38
CA PHE A 56 21.08 -17.09 -28.20
C PHE A 56 22.16 -18.11 -28.56
N LEU A 57 22.57 -18.94 -27.59
CA LEU A 57 23.52 -20.04 -27.84
C LEU A 57 22.95 -21.07 -28.83
N SER A 58 21.67 -21.46 -28.67
CA SER A 58 20.99 -22.37 -29.59
C SER A 58 20.92 -21.81 -31.01
N MET A 59 20.73 -20.48 -31.14
CA MET A 59 20.73 -19.80 -32.45
C MET A 59 22.10 -19.86 -33.12
N ILE A 60 23.20 -19.68 -32.39
CA ILE A 60 24.57 -19.81 -32.91
C ILE A 60 24.82 -21.25 -33.37
N ILE A 61 24.45 -22.24 -32.57
CA ILE A 61 24.62 -23.67 -32.91
C ILE A 61 23.81 -24.00 -34.17
N ALA A 62 22.55 -23.54 -34.26
CA ALA A 62 21.71 -23.72 -35.44
C ALA A 62 22.36 -23.14 -36.71
N GLY A 63 22.98 -21.94 -36.60
CA GLY A 63 23.69 -21.29 -37.69
C GLY A 63 24.89 -22.12 -38.18
N VAL A 64 25.69 -22.68 -37.27
CA VAL A 64 26.80 -23.57 -37.63
C VAL A 64 26.30 -24.83 -38.31
N HIS A 65 25.23 -25.45 -37.78
CA HIS A 65 24.63 -26.66 -38.40
C HIS A 65 23.90 -26.39 -39.70
N CYS A 66 23.50 -25.15 -39.99
CA CYS A 66 22.90 -24.81 -41.25
C CYS A 66 23.90 -24.81 -42.42
N TRP A 67 25.16 -24.39 -42.16
CA TRP A 67 26.22 -24.27 -43.19
C TRP A 67 27.42 -25.23 -43.01
N GLY A 68 27.39 -26.13 -42.03
CA GLY A 68 28.48 -27.09 -41.74
C GLY A 68 28.45 -28.28 -42.71
N PRO A 69 29.48 -29.17 -42.59
CA PRO A 69 29.61 -30.36 -43.45
C PRO A 69 28.47 -31.37 -43.28
N GLU A 70 27.73 -31.35 -42.19
CA GLU A 70 26.51 -32.14 -41.97
C GLU A 70 25.26 -31.26 -41.98
N ALA A 71 25.09 -30.43 -43.01
CA ALA A 71 24.05 -29.42 -43.07
C ALA A 71 22.64 -30.02 -42.91
N LYS A 72 22.00 -29.74 -41.78
CA LYS A 72 20.59 -30.03 -41.50
C LYS A 72 19.63 -29.05 -42.20
N GLY A 73 20.19 -28.06 -42.89
CA GLY A 73 19.40 -27.01 -43.54
C GLY A 73 18.55 -26.24 -42.54
N PHE A 74 17.37 -25.78 -43.01
CA PHE A 74 16.47 -24.94 -42.23
C PHE A 74 15.89 -25.63 -40.96
N THR A 75 15.92 -26.97 -40.93
CA THR A 75 15.40 -27.73 -39.75
C THR A 75 16.21 -27.49 -38.47
N ALA A 76 17.49 -27.04 -38.59
CA ALA A 76 18.31 -26.66 -37.45
C ALA A 76 17.70 -25.51 -36.62
N PHE A 77 16.88 -24.67 -37.22
CA PHE A 77 16.24 -23.53 -36.54
C PHE A 77 14.96 -23.89 -35.77
N LEU A 78 14.44 -25.10 -35.92
CA LEU A 78 13.22 -25.52 -35.21
C LEU A 78 13.37 -25.46 -33.68
N GLU A 79 14.53 -25.84 -33.16
CA GLU A 79 14.82 -25.81 -31.73
C GLU A 79 14.86 -24.37 -31.17
N PRO A 80 15.67 -23.42 -31.70
CA PRO A 80 15.66 -22.03 -31.26
C PRO A 80 14.28 -21.36 -31.39
N ILE A 81 13.53 -21.68 -32.45
CA ILE A 81 12.17 -21.17 -32.63
C ILE A 81 11.26 -21.68 -31.50
N GLY A 82 11.33 -22.96 -31.15
CA GLY A 82 10.59 -23.55 -30.03
C GLY A 82 10.90 -22.86 -28.69
N ILE A 83 12.20 -22.63 -28.41
CA ILE A 83 12.64 -21.92 -27.21
C ILE A 83 12.08 -20.48 -27.17
N PHE A 84 12.13 -19.77 -28.30
CA PHE A 84 11.59 -18.41 -28.41
C PHE A 84 10.08 -18.36 -28.09
N PHE A 85 9.30 -19.28 -28.67
CA PHE A 85 7.87 -19.35 -28.38
C PHE A 85 7.60 -19.72 -26.90
N ALA A 86 8.40 -20.59 -26.32
CA ALA A 86 8.30 -20.93 -24.89
C ALA A 86 8.56 -19.71 -24.00
N ILE A 87 9.60 -18.91 -24.27
CA ILE A 87 9.90 -17.67 -23.57
C ILE A 87 8.74 -16.68 -23.70
N MET A 88 8.24 -16.46 -24.91
CA MET A 88 7.12 -15.54 -25.15
C MET A 88 5.87 -15.99 -24.42
N LEU A 89 5.53 -17.27 -24.46
CA LEU A 89 4.38 -17.81 -23.74
C LEU A 89 4.51 -17.62 -22.23
N ALA A 90 5.67 -17.97 -21.65
CA ALA A 90 5.93 -17.80 -20.23
C ALA A 90 5.83 -16.32 -19.81
N SER A 91 6.41 -15.42 -20.61
CA SER A 91 6.36 -13.97 -20.34
C SER A 91 4.92 -13.41 -20.43
N CYS A 92 4.14 -13.83 -21.42
CA CYS A 92 2.74 -13.43 -21.55
C CYS A 92 1.88 -13.92 -20.40
N VAL A 93 2.03 -15.18 -20.01
CA VAL A 93 1.29 -15.77 -18.89
C VAL A 93 1.65 -15.05 -17.56
N GLY A 94 2.94 -14.86 -17.30
CA GLY A 94 3.42 -14.13 -16.12
C GLY A 94 2.88 -12.70 -16.07
N PHE A 95 2.93 -11.98 -17.19
CA PHE A 95 2.38 -10.64 -17.31
C PHE A 95 0.86 -10.60 -17.06
N PHE A 96 0.12 -11.55 -17.62
CA PHE A 96 -1.33 -11.63 -17.40
C PHE A 96 -1.69 -11.80 -15.92
N PHE A 97 -1.01 -12.72 -15.21
CA PHE A 97 -1.25 -12.93 -13.79
C PHE A 97 -0.89 -11.71 -12.94
N GLU A 98 0.19 -11.02 -13.27
CA GLU A 98 0.60 -9.80 -12.54
C GLU A 98 -0.41 -8.66 -12.73
N VAL A 99 -0.85 -8.39 -13.96
CA VAL A 99 -1.89 -7.40 -14.22
C VAL A 99 -3.19 -7.73 -13.46
N LYS A 100 -3.57 -9.01 -13.41
CA LYS A 100 -4.74 -9.47 -12.67
C LYS A 100 -4.56 -9.27 -11.15
N ALA A 101 -3.40 -9.61 -10.60
CA ALA A 101 -3.08 -9.42 -9.19
C ALA A 101 -3.09 -7.94 -8.80
N ASN A 102 -2.47 -7.08 -9.61
CA ASN A 102 -2.45 -5.62 -9.38
C ASN A 102 -3.86 -5.01 -9.41
N ARG A 103 -4.74 -5.50 -10.30
CA ARG A 103 -6.15 -5.06 -10.31
C ARG A 103 -6.89 -5.46 -9.04
N ALA A 104 -6.74 -6.70 -8.59
CA ALA A 104 -7.37 -7.18 -7.35
C ALA A 104 -6.89 -6.38 -6.13
N PHE A 105 -5.60 -6.08 -6.04
CA PHE A 105 -5.03 -5.26 -4.98
C PHE A 105 -5.58 -3.82 -4.98
N ASN A 106 -5.69 -3.19 -6.16
CA ASN A 106 -6.27 -1.84 -6.27
C ASN A 106 -7.74 -1.78 -5.81
N VAL A 107 -8.53 -2.82 -6.11
CA VAL A 107 -9.92 -2.89 -5.65
C VAL A 107 -9.99 -2.96 -4.13
N LEU A 108 -9.14 -3.76 -3.49
CA LEU A 108 -9.10 -3.87 -2.02
C LEU A 108 -8.72 -2.54 -1.35
N ASN A 109 -7.75 -1.82 -1.90
CA ASN A 109 -7.36 -0.51 -1.38
C ASN A 109 -8.49 0.52 -1.49
N THR A 110 -9.22 0.55 -2.61
CA THR A 110 -10.35 1.47 -2.80
C THR A 110 -11.48 1.22 -1.79
N VAL A 111 -11.77 -0.05 -1.47
CA VAL A 111 -12.78 -0.40 -0.45
C VAL A 111 -12.36 0.10 0.94
N ASN A 112 -11.08 0.01 1.28
CA ASN A 112 -10.55 0.51 2.55
C ASN A 112 -10.63 2.04 2.69
N ASP A 113 -10.53 2.78 1.60
CA ASP A 113 -10.61 4.25 1.63
C ASP A 113 -12.04 4.78 1.85
N ASP A 114 -13.07 3.97 1.59
CA ASP A 114 -14.48 4.31 1.80
C ASP A 114 -15.01 3.95 3.20
N ILE A 115 -14.17 3.45 4.12
CA ILE A 115 -14.54 3.22 5.51
C ILE A 115 -14.88 4.57 6.17
N PHE A 116 -16.03 4.62 6.87
CA PHE A 116 -16.45 5.82 7.59
C PHE A 116 -15.71 5.93 8.93
N VAL A 117 -15.27 7.15 9.22
CA VAL A 117 -14.61 7.52 10.48
C VAL A 117 -15.35 8.69 11.14
N LYS A 118 -15.25 8.78 12.46
CA LYS A 118 -15.89 9.84 13.25
C LYS A 118 -14.91 10.99 13.45
N VAL A 119 -15.30 12.18 13.05
CA VAL A 119 -14.51 13.39 13.27
C VAL A 119 -15.34 14.46 13.97
N ILE A 120 -14.69 15.38 14.67
CA ILE A 120 -15.33 16.54 15.28
C ILE A 120 -15.09 17.74 14.35
N ARG A 121 -16.16 18.29 13.80
CA ARG A 121 -16.14 19.54 13.01
C ARG A 121 -17.26 20.46 13.47
N GLU A 122 -16.98 21.74 13.58
CA GLU A 122 -17.95 22.76 14.06
C GLU A 122 -18.63 22.37 15.39
N GLY A 123 -17.89 21.70 16.30
CA GLY A 123 -18.37 21.24 17.61
C GLY A 123 -19.27 20.00 17.58
N ASN A 124 -19.49 19.38 16.40
CA ASN A 124 -20.33 18.19 16.24
C ASN A 124 -19.52 17.01 15.77
N ILE A 125 -19.93 15.80 16.21
CA ILE A 125 -19.39 14.54 15.67
C ILE A 125 -20.10 14.27 14.35
N CYS A 126 -19.33 14.13 13.27
CA CYS A 126 -19.81 13.71 11.96
C CYS A 126 -19.05 12.47 11.48
N GLN A 127 -19.73 11.67 10.68
CA GLN A 127 -19.11 10.52 10.00
C GLN A 127 -18.75 10.92 8.57
N ILE A 128 -17.48 10.72 8.23
CA ILE A 128 -16.98 11.01 6.89
C ILE A 128 -16.18 9.80 6.37
N PRO A 129 -16.07 9.60 5.05
CA PRO A 129 -15.16 8.62 4.49
C PRO A 129 -13.72 8.91 4.92
N ARG A 130 -12.92 7.87 5.19
CA ARG A 130 -11.52 8.00 5.61
C ARG A 130 -10.70 8.89 4.67
N LYS A 131 -10.94 8.80 3.37
CA LYS A 131 -10.27 9.63 2.35
C LYS A 131 -10.53 11.14 2.51
N GLU A 132 -11.61 11.52 3.18
CA GLU A 132 -11.99 12.93 3.38
C GLU A 132 -11.44 13.54 4.67
N VAL A 133 -10.72 12.76 5.48
CA VAL A 133 -9.97 13.27 6.63
C VAL A 133 -8.85 14.18 6.14
N VAL A 134 -8.75 15.37 6.72
CA VAL A 134 -7.74 16.37 6.36
C VAL A 134 -6.84 16.70 7.55
N VAL A 135 -5.69 17.28 7.27
CA VAL A 135 -4.76 17.72 8.31
C VAL A 135 -5.45 18.79 9.20
N GLY A 136 -5.45 18.55 10.50
CA GLY A 136 -6.12 19.40 11.50
C GLY A 136 -7.50 18.90 11.94
N ASP A 137 -8.04 17.83 11.34
CA ASP A 137 -9.24 17.17 11.82
C ASP A 137 -9.01 16.52 13.18
N ILE A 138 -10.02 16.54 14.03
CA ILE A 138 -10.03 15.79 15.31
C ILE A 138 -10.81 14.51 15.10
N VAL A 139 -10.10 13.40 15.11
CA VAL A 139 -10.68 12.06 14.95
C VAL A 139 -11.06 11.47 16.30
N VAL A 140 -12.23 10.83 16.37
CA VAL A 140 -12.68 10.07 17.55
C VAL A 140 -12.39 8.60 17.28
N LEU A 141 -11.51 8.03 18.07
CA LEU A 141 -11.14 6.61 18.00
C LEU A 141 -11.92 5.79 19.02
N GLU A 142 -12.47 4.67 18.59
CA GLU A 142 -13.17 3.70 19.44
C GLU A 142 -12.54 2.31 19.33
N THR A 143 -12.77 1.48 20.32
CA THR A 143 -12.26 0.10 20.34
C THR A 143 -12.71 -0.69 19.11
N GLY A 144 -11.77 -1.35 18.45
CA GLY A 144 -11.98 -2.10 17.22
C GLY A 144 -11.85 -1.28 15.94
N GLU A 145 -11.70 0.04 16.01
CA GLU A 145 -11.51 0.90 14.84
C GLU A 145 -10.04 0.98 14.43
N GLU A 146 -9.78 1.09 13.13
CA GLU A 146 -8.47 1.36 12.58
C GLU A 146 -8.19 2.87 12.59
N VAL A 147 -6.98 3.24 12.98
CA VAL A 147 -6.51 4.63 12.97
C VAL A 147 -6.44 5.13 11.51
N PRO A 148 -7.22 6.17 11.15
CA PRO A 148 -7.39 6.56 9.75
C PRO A 148 -6.22 7.38 9.17
N ALA A 149 -5.46 8.04 10.03
CA ALA A 149 -4.33 8.90 9.65
C ALA A 149 -3.34 9.00 10.82
N ASP A 150 -2.10 9.37 10.54
CA ASP A 150 -1.13 9.68 11.56
C ASP A 150 -1.58 10.92 12.36
N GLY A 151 -1.43 10.87 13.67
CA GLY A 151 -1.89 11.97 14.52
C GLY A 151 -1.29 11.98 15.91
N HIS A 152 -1.50 13.11 16.59
CA HIS A 152 -1.15 13.28 18.00
C HIS A 152 -2.40 13.15 18.87
N LEU A 153 -2.29 12.41 19.95
CA LEU A 153 -3.38 12.24 20.90
C LEU A 153 -3.63 13.54 21.67
N LEU A 154 -4.87 14.00 21.67
CA LEU A 154 -5.34 15.10 22.51
C LEU A 154 -5.85 14.61 23.86
N GLU A 155 -6.49 13.45 23.89
CA GLU A 155 -6.95 12.75 25.08
C GLU A 155 -6.76 11.25 24.89
N ALA A 156 -6.30 10.56 25.93
CA ALA A 156 -6.20 9.12 25.99
C ALA A 156 -6.62 8.64 27.37
N ILE A 157 -7.58 7.70 27.44
CA ILE A 157 -8.00 7.06 28.68
C ILE A 157 -7.79 5.56 28.51
N SER A 158 -6.71 5.04 29.10
CA SER A 158 -6.32 3.62 29.00
C SER A 158 -6.27 3.12 27.55
N LEU A 159 -5.80 3.97 26.63
CA LEU A 159 -5.77 3.66 25.20
C LEU A 159 -4.68 2.64 24.92
N GLN A 160 -5.07 1.52 24.30
CA GLN A 160 -4.17 0.48 23.84
C GLN A 160 -4.32 0.30 22.33
N ILE A 161 -3.21 0.31 21.62
CA ILE A 161 -3.17 0.20 20.16
C ILE A 161 -2.32 -1.00 19.77
N ASN A 162 -2.81 -1.76 18.81
CA ASN A 162 -2.07 -2.81 18.15
C ASN A 162 -1.26 -2.21 17.01
N GLU A 163 0.06 -2.13 17.18
CA GLU A 163 1.03 -1.64 16.19
C GLU A 163 1.78 -2.77 15.49
N SER A 164 1.35 -4.03 15.65
CA SER A 164 2.06 -5.20 15.09
C SER A 164 2.27 -5.16 13.59
N THR A 165 1.41 -4.45 12.86
CA THR A 165 1.56 -4.25 11.42
C THR A 165 2.75 -3.37 11.04
N LEU A 166 3.22 -2.52 11.95
CA LEU A 166 4.31 -1.57 11.72
C LEU A 166 5.59 -1.97 12.47
N THR A 167 5.47 -2.33 13.75
CA THR A 167 6.61 -2.57 14.65
C THR A 167 6.81 -4.04 14.99
N GLY A 168 5.78 -4.87 14.79
CA GLY A 168 5.74 -6.26 15.27
C GLY A 168 5.26 -6.39 16.74
N GLU A 169 5.06 -5.29 17.47
CA GLU A 169 4.59 -5.28 18.85
C GLU A 169 3.05 -5.29 18.91
N PRO A 170 2.45 -6.31 19.56
CA PRO A 170 1.01 -6.52 19.40
C PRO A 170 0.15 -5.53 20.17
N ILE A 171 0.60 -4.99 21.31
CA ILE A 171 -0.19 -4.06 22.13
C ILE A 171 0.73 -3.06 22.79
N ILE A 172 0.49 -1.78 22.53
CA ILE A 172 1.23 -0.66 23.14
C ILE A 172 0.22 0.26 23.81
N SER A 173 0.53 0.65 25.06
CA SER A 173 -0.26 1.65 25.78
C SER A 173 0.11 3.05 25.29
N LYS A 174 -0.88 3.83 24.92
CA LYS A 174 -0.73 5.23 24.49
C LYS A 174 -1.28 6.18 25.56
N THR A 175 -0.56 7.25 25.81
CA THR A 175 -0.91 8.24 26.82
C THR A 175 -0.55 9.64 26.36
N THR A 176 -1.26 10.64 26.90
CA THR A 176 -0.94 12.07 26.74
C THR A 176 -0.14 12.62 27.92
N ASN A 177 0.06 11.83 28.98
CA ASN A 177 0.83 12.23 30.14
C ASN A 177 2.32 11.94 29.91
N GLU A 178 3.12 12.99 29.83
CA GLU A 178 4.57 12.89 29.59
C GLU A 178 5.31 12.06 30.66
N ALA A 179 4.79 12.00 31.89
CA ALA A 179 5.39 11.20 32.95
C ALA A 179 5.28 9.67 32.70
N ASP A 180 4.35 9.26 31.88
CA ASP A 180 4.06 7.86 31.57
C ASP A 180 4.53 7.46 30.15
N PHE A 181 5.38 8.27 29.51
CA PHE A 181 5.93 7.97 28.20
C PHE A 181 6.91 6.81 28.28
N ASP A 182 6.78 5.87 27.35
CA ASP A 182 7.70 4.77 27.14
C ASP A 182 8.85 5.24 26.24
N GLU A 183 10.05 5.37 26.81
CA GLU A 183 11.25 5.80 26.07
C GLU A 183 11.80 4.70 25.13
N GLU A 184 11.42 3.44 25.36
CA GLU A 184 11.85 2.31 24.52
C GLU A 184 10.90 2.03 23.35
N ALA A 185 9.72 2.65 23.33
CA ALA A 185 8.73 2.46 22.27
C ALA A 185 9.24 3.00 20.94
N THR A 186 8.97 2.26 19.86
CA THR A 186 9.35 2.64 18.48
C THR A 186 8.73 3.98 18.07
N TYR A 187 7.49 4.24 18.50
CA TYR A 187 6.79 5.51 18.28
C TYR A 187 6.44 6.18 19.62
N PRO A 188 6.47 7.50 19.70
CA PRO A 188 6.13 8.22 20.94
C PRO A 188 4.76 7.82 21.50
N SER A 189 4.64 7.81 22.83
CA SER A 189 3.42 7.35 23.51
C SER A 189 2.19 8.21 23.22
N ASN A 190 2.37 9.44 22.75
CA ASN A 190 1.31 10.37 22.37
C ASN A 190 1.02 10.43 20.85
N VAL A 191 1.63 9.54 20.07
CA VAL A 191 1.44 9.47 18.61
C VAL A 191 0.72 8.19 18.25
N VAL A 192 -0.19 8.28 17.31
CA VAL A 192 -0.89 7.16 16.67
C VAL A 192 -0.61 7.14 15.18
N MET A 193 -0.45 5.95 14.63
CA MET A 193 -0.05 5.75 13.25
C MET A 193 -1.19 5.15 12.43
N ARG A 194 -1.35 5.60 11.20
CA ARG A 194 -2.34 5.06 10.25
C ARG A 194 -2.18 3.55 10.09
N GLY A 195 -3.29 2.83 10.07
CA GLY A 195 -3.31 1.37 9.84
C GLY A 195 -3.07 0.53 11.09
N THR A 196 -2.90 1.17 12.24
CA THR A 196 -2.92 0.51 13.55
C THR A 196 -4.35 0.36 14.06
N THR A 197 -4.63 -0.56 14.98
CA THR A 197 -5.98 -0.85 15.46
C THR A 197 -6.10 -0.56 16.96
N VAL A 198 -7.16 0.13 17.34
CA VAL A 198 -7.50 0.35 18.77
C VAL A 198 -7.99 -0.95 19.38
N VAL A 199 -7.26 -1.46 20.38
CA VAL A 199 -7.60 -2.72 21.08
C VAL A 199 -8.50 -2.48 22.28
N ASP A 200 -8.16 -1.47 23.07
CA ASP A 200 -8.91 -1.06 24.25
C ASP A 200 -8.75 0.44 24.50
N GLY A 201 -9.73 1.03 25.15
CA GLY A 201 -9.72 2.44 25.52
C GLY A 201 -11.04 3.14 25.26
N THR A 202 -11.44 3.96 26.23
CA THR A 202 -12.61 4.81 26.10
C THR A 202 -12.16 6.19 25.63
N ARG A 203 -12.32 6.48 24.32
CA ARG A 203 -12.01 7.74 23.65
C ARG A 203 -10.53 8.14 23.63
N GLY A 204 -9.80 7.61 22.64
CA GLY A 204 -8.67 8.32 22.08
C GLY A 204 -9.19 9.45 21.17
N ARG A 205 -8.72 10.67 21.34
CA ARG A 205 -8.94 11.77 20.40
C ARG A 205 -7.58 12.18 19.89
N GLY A 206 -7.36 11.99 18.62
CA GLY A 206 -6.16 12.37 17.92
C GLY A 206 -6.43 13.37 16.83
#